data_9eb0cd16f8b6c7617e02b8f9c7b1a541
#
_entry.id   9eb0cd16f8b6c7617e02b8f9c7b1a541
#
_cell.length_a   1.000
_cell.length_b   1.000
_cell.length_c   1.000
_cell.angle_alpha   90.00
_cell.angle_beta   90.00
_cell.angle_gamma   90.00
#
_symmetry.space_group_name_H-M   'P 1'
#
loop_
_entity.id
_entity.type
_entity.pdbx_description
1 polymer ?
#
loop_
_entity_poly.entity_id
_entity_poly.type
_entity_poly.pdbx_seq_one_letter_code
_entity_poly.pdbx_strand_id
1 'polypeptide(L)'
;MKHVKIPVCLFLMLLFANAYPQLTLNCSNDSLGLIPLTDLGTGFYGSIMGGLYPGGSNTRPFLHEQKGIEISQTIEPLDTTGAVNYEQGKILLIGMGGSNASNAYNIFTDTMQTHDWAGTNPCMKANGLFFGGKDLHDMIDTTSTFYWDELQDRLFSRDDSWEQIQVVWMLEQSEFNTEVVEDYVDYVAEQYITLMHRMIDTMPNLKIVYLTGFHYTGYTHPNHELYNYLVEPKGYWGNLAIKELIERQINGDPELIFEGPGRVAPFISWGPYFWADGNNPRGGDFLVWPCEDYRDDDTGGGFHLEETGKYKEAKMIMNFFDTDTIANWWYKDDPRWAACTNTGMRNSNDHNIYNDPAETAINIYPQHSKDKLTIEIPIELEGDLDCAIFNVNGEKIFEDEAHTDISYIYQLNISNYPEGVYAFVINSDAGVRKGSFMIE
;
A
#
# COMPACT_ATOMS: atom_id res chain seq x y z
N MET A 1 37.36 -44.83 -62.55
CA MET A 1 36.45 -44.13 -61.64
C MET A 1 37.11 -44.00 -60.30
N LYS A 2 37.57 -42.80 -59.95
CA LYS A 2 38.24 -42.55 -58.68
C LYS A 2 37.18 -41.98 -57.68
N HIS A 3 36.93 -42.72 -56.61
CA HIS A 3 36.05 -42.25 -55.53
C HIS A 3 36.78 -41.22 -54.68
N VAL A 4 36.28 -39.96 -54.68
CA VAL A 4 36.69 -38.88 -53.78
C VAL A 4 35.89 -39.04 -52.50
N LYS A 5 36.58 -39.31 -51.37
CA LYS A 5 35.98 -39.27 -50.03
C LYS A 5 36.04 -37.85 -49.49
N ILE A 6 34.88 -37.22 -49.26
CA ILE A 6 34.75 -35.95 -48.60
C ILE A 6 34.69 -36.24 -47.10
N PRO A 7 35.56 -35.64 -46.24
CA PRO A 7 35.43 -35.75 -44.80
C PRO A 7 34.31 -34.85 -44.32
N VAL A 8 33.32 -35.37 -43.65
CA VAL A 8 32.29 -34.64 -42.92
C VAL A 8 32.92 -34.16 -41.62
N CYS A 9 33.30 -32.87 -41.56
CA CYS A 9 33.62 -32.21 -40.30
C CYS A 9 32.35 -31.92 -39.54
N LEU A 10 32.13 -32.66 -38.46
CA LEU A 10 31.06 -32.42 -37.50
C LEU A 10 31.44 -31.22 -36.63
N PHE A 11 30.87 -30.05 -36.91
CA PHE A 11 31.07 -28.82 -36.11
C PHE A 11 30.15 -28.97 -34.89
N LEU A 12 30.71 -29.36 -33.76
CA LEU A 12 30.01 -29.34 -32.46
C LEU A 12 29.87 -27.88 -32.01
N MET A 13 28.74 -27.24 -32.28
CA MET A 13 28.39 -25.97 -31.63
C MET A 13 28.06 -26.28 -30.16
N LEU A 14 29.02 -26.03 -29.28
CA LEU A 14 28.77 -25.86 -27.87
C LEU A 14 27.96 -24.57 -27.67
N LEU A 15 26.64 -24.72 -27.51
CA LEU A 15 25.78 -23.67 -26.98
C LEU A 15 26.17 -23.52 -25.49
N PHE A 16 27.02 -22.56 -25.20
CA PHE A 16 27.11 -22.04 -23.83
C PHE A 16 25.81 -21.28 -23.57
N ALA A 17 24.83 -21.96 -23.02
CA ALA A 17 23.76 -21.29 -22.30
C ALA A 17 24.44 -20.60 -21.12
N ASN A 18 24.60 -19.29 -21.19
CA ASN A 18 24.87 -18.49 -20.03
C ASN A 18 23.64 -18.63 -19.14
N ALA A 19 23.65 -19.59 -18.24
CA ALA A 19 22.70 -19.61 -17.13
C ALA A 19 23.10 -18.45 -16.22
N TYR A 20 22.48 -17.31 -16.40
CA TYR A 20 22.49 -16.30 -15.36
C TYR A 20 21.87 -16.95 -14.12
N PRO A 21 22.54 -16.87 -12.95
CA PRO A 21 21.91 -17.38 -11.73
C PRO A 21 20.60 -16.59 -11.53
N GLN A 22 19.50 -17.30 -11.46
CA GLN A 22 18.20 -16.71 -11.11
C GLN A 22 18.35 -16.07 -9.72
N LEU A 23 17.99 -14.80 -9.61
CA LEU A 23 17.96 -14.10 -8.32
C LEU A 23 16.72 -14.62 -7.58
N THR A 24 16.95 -15.36 -6.50
CA THR A 24 15.88 -15.87 -5.66
C THR A 24 15.72 -15.01 -4.41
N LEU A 25 14.55 -15.07 -3.76
CA LEU A 25 14.30 -14.41 -2.49
C LEU A 25 15.35 -14.78 -1.44
N ASN A 26 15.74 -13.80 -0.64
CA ASN A 26 16.57 -14.02 0.54
C ASN A 26 15.70 -14.24 1.80
N CYS A 27 14.91 -15.31 1.82
CA CYS A 27 13.98 -15.60 2.91
C CYS A 27 14.64 -15.82 4.28
N SER A 28 15.97 -15.98 4.32
CA SER A 28 16.70 -16.03 5.61
C SER A 28 16.85 -14.65 6.28
N ASN A 29 16.55 -13.58 5.56
CA ASN A 29 16.59 -12.21 6.06
C ASN A 29 15.18 -11.77 6.49
N ASP A 30 14.56 -12.55 7.36
CA ASP A 30 13.17 -12.42 7.77
C ASP A 30 12.92 -11.38 8.87
N SER A 31 13.98 -10.76 9.38
CA SER A 31 13.98 -9.63 10.30
C SER A 31 15.36 -8.98 10.33
N LEU A 32 15.40 -7.67 10.48
CA LEU A 32 16.62 -6.89 10.69
C LEU A 32 16.77 -6.40 12.13
N GLY A 33 15.80 -6.68 12.99
CA GLY A 33 15.75 -6.18 14.36
C GLY A 33 15.44 -4.68 14.43
N LEU A 34 14.84 -4.11 13.37
CA LEU A 34 14.38 -2.74 13.35
C LEU A 34 13.02 -2.64 14.01
N ILE A 35 12.80 -1.56 14.75
CA ILE A 35 11.53 -1.35 15.46
C ILE A 35 10.64 -0.46 14.58
N PRO A 36 9.40 -0.90 14.22
CA PRO A 36 8.46 -0.06 13.50
C PRO A 36 8.29 1.32 14.17
N LEU A 37 8.09 2.38 13.38
CA LEU A 37 7.92 3.74 13.95
C LEU A 37 6.80 3.79 14.98
N THR A 38 5.72 3.05 14.73
CA THR A 38 4.56 2.95 15.63
C THR A 38 4.90 2.34 16.99
N ASP A 39 5.90 1.49 17.04
CA ASP A 39 6.31 0.76 18.25
C ASP A 39 7.50 1.44 18.95
N LEU A 40 8.30 2.17 18.17
CA LEU A 40 9.44 2.92 18.66
C LEU A 40 9.01 4.07 19.61
N GLY A 41 7.85 4.67 19.36
CA GLY A 41 7.26 5.69 20.22
C GLY A 41 8.26 6.82 20.54
N THR A 42 8.54 7.09 21.81
CA THR A 42 9.53 8.08 22.26
C THR A 42 10.99 7.58 22.20
N GLY A 43 11.22 6.34 21.74
CA GLY A 43 12.57 5.84 21.45
C GLY A 43 13.16 6.50 20.21
N PHE A 44 14.42 6.16 19.89
CA PHE A 44 15.16 6.78 18.79
C PHE A 44 15.76 5.72 17.88
N TYR A 45 15.77 6.03 16.56
CA TYR A 45 16.61 5.40 15.58
C TYR A 45 17.63 6.43 15.07
N GLY A 46 18.92 6.22 15.36
CA GLY A 46 19.90 7.30 15.21
C GLY A 46 19.54 8.50 16.11
N SER A 47 19.43 9.66 15.54
CA SER A 47 18.96 10.88 16.21
C SER A 47 17.46 11.13 16.08
N ILE A 48 16.74 10.29 15.32
CA ILE A 48 15.34 10.50 14.93
C ILE A 48 14.41 9.77 15.90
N MET A 49 13.50 10.51 16.52
CA MET A 49 12.48 9.95 17.42
C MET A 49 11.46 9.11 16.66
N GLY A 50 10.95 8.05 17.28
CA GLY A 50 9.88 7.22 16.73
C GLY A 50 8.50 7.89 16.72
N GLY A 51 7.47 7.08 16.53
CA GLY A 51 6.10 7.53 16.29
C GLY A 51 5.90 8.07 14.88
N LEU A 52 4.66 8.18 14.44
CA LEU A 52 4.31 8.75 13.14
C LEU A 52 4.26 10.28 13.15
N TYR A 53 4.13 10.88 14.33
CA TYR A 53 3.96 12.31 14.55
C TYR A 53 4.89 12.82 15.65
N PRO A 54 5.04 14.16 15.83
CA PRO A 54 5.89 14.74 16.84
C PRO A 54 5.69 14.18 18.25
N GLY A 55 6.80 14.06 18.98
CA GLY A 55 6.79 13.57 20.35
C GLY A 55 6.62 12.06 20.50
N GLY A 56 6.87 11.29 19.45
CA GLY A 56 6.74 9.82 19.46
C GLY A 56 5.29 9.33 19.41
N SER A 57 4.37 10.17 18.97
CA SER A 57 2.94 9.87 18.91
C SER A 57 2.58 9.14 17.61
N ASN A 58 1.62 8.20 17.69
CA ASN A 58 0.97 7.63 16.52
C ASN A 58 -0.35 8.33 16.21
N THR A 59 -0.75 9.28 17.05
CA THR A 59 -1.97 10.06 16.86
C THR A 59 -1.62 11.43 16.29
N ARG A 60 -2.34 11.84 15.26
CA ARG A 60 -2.20 13.14 14.63
C ARG A 60 -2.39 14.25 15.69
N PRO A 61 -1.52 15.29 15.74
CA PRO A 61 -1.68 16.39 16.67
C PRO A 61 -3.01 17.12 16.46
N PHE A 62 -3.68 17.47 17.54
CA PHE A 62 -5.04 18.03 17.52
C PHE A 62 -5.21 19.20 16.54
N LEU A 63 -4.30 20.18 16.54
CA LEU A 63 -4.42 21.34 15.65
C LEU A 63 -4.22 20.94 14.19
N HIS A 64 -3.32 20.03 13.88
CA HIS A 64 -3.10 19.52 12.52
C HIS A 64 -4.32 18.72 12.04
N GLU A 65 -4.89 17.88 12.91
CA GLU A 65 -6.13 17.15 12.60
C GLU A 65 -7.30 18.09 12.34
N GLN A 66 -7.51 19.09 13.18
CA GLN A 66 -8.57 20.09 12.98
C GLN A 66 -8.43 20.80 11.63
N LYS A 67 -7.21 21.17 11.25
CA LYS A 67 -6.95 21.78 9.94
C LYS A 67 -7.23 20.82 8.79
N GLY A 68 -6.83 19.58 8.90
CA GLY A 68 -7.16 18.54 7.91
C GLY A 68 -8.68 18.39 7.75
N ILE A 69 -9.43 18.35 8.85
CA ILE A 69 -10.90 18.29 8.85
C ILE A 69 -11.50 19.55 8.18
N GLU A 70 -11.06 20.74 8.55
CA GLU A 70 -11.52 22.00 7.92
C GLU A 70 -11.31 21.99 6.40
N ILE A 71 -10.15 21.50 5.94
CA ILE A 71 -9.82 21.38 4.51
C ILE A 71 -10.71 20.32 3.85
N SER A 72 -10.84 19.15 4.47
CA SER A 72 -11.61 18.03 3.92
C SER A 72 -13.10 18.38 3.73
N GLN A 73 -13.65 19.22 4.60
CA GLN A 73 -15.02 19.72 4.48
C GLN A 73 -15.24 20.62 3.27
N THR A 74 -14.18 21.14 2.66
CA THR A 74 -14.24 21.96 1.43
C THR A 74 -14.12 21.12 0.15
N ILE A 75 -13.94 19.81 0.25
CA ILE A 75 -13.87 18.92 -0.91
C ILE A 75 -15.28 18.76 -1.50
N GLU A 76 -15.40 19.02 -2.80
CA GLU A 76 -16.65 19.00 -3.54
C GLU A 76 -16.44 18.28 -4.89
N PRO A 77 -17.50 17.69 -5.49
CA PRO A 77 -17.37 17.09 -6.80
C PRO A 77 -17.11 18.16 -7.86
N LEU A 78 -16.00 18.03 -8.60
CA LEU A 78 -15.56 18.95 -9.64
C LEU A 78 -15.76 18.33 -11.04
N ASP A 79 -16.16 19.14 -12.00
CA ASP A 79 -16.09 18.77 -13.42
C ASP A 79 -14.67 18.97 -13.99
N THR A 80 -14.45 18.61 -15.25
CA THR A 80 -13.14 18.68 -15.90
C THR A 80 -12.57 20.09 -16.04
N THR A 81 -13.33 21.14 -15.74
CA THR A 81 -12.86 22.53 -15.68
C THR A 81 -12.48 22.97 -14.27
N GLY A 82 -12.67 22.10 -13.28
CA GLY A 82 -12.48 22.42 -11.86
C GLY A 82 -13.65 23.15 -11.22
N ALA A 83 -14.80 23.27 -11.92
CA ALA A 83 -16.00 23.88 -11.36
C ALA A 83 -16.79 22.85 -10.54
N VAL A 84 -17.40 23.31 -9.43
CA VAL A 84 -18.26 22.46 -8.59
C VAL A 84 -19.49 22.01 -9.39
N ASN A 85 -19.70 20.71 -9.46
CA ASN A 85 -20.78 20.11 -10.20
C ASN A 85 -21.28 18.81 -9.54
N TYR A 86 -22.38 18.87 -8.80
CA TYR A 86 -22.95 17.72 -8.10
C TYR A 86 -23.66 16.72 -9.02
N GLU A 87 -23.97 17.08 -10.27
CA GLU A 87 -24.65 16.17 -11.18
C GLU A 87 -23.68 15.31 -12.00
N GLN A 88 -22.53 15.88 -12.41
CA GLN A 88 -21.57 15.24 -13.31
C GLN A 88 -20.13 15.30 -12.81
N GLY A 89 -19.84 16.12 -11.80
CA GLY A 89 -18.54 16.24 -11.19
C GLY A 89 -18.17 15.01 -10.38
N LYS A 90 -16.89 14.89 -10.07
CA LYS A 90 -16.31 13.78 -9.33
C LYS A 90 -15.39 14.29 -8.24
N ILE A 91 -15.31 13.55 -7.16
CA ILE A 91 -14.21 13.67 -6.19
C ILE A 91 -13.17 12.63 -6.61
N LEU A 92 -12.08 13.07 -7.22
CA LEU A 92 -11.00 12.18 -7.65
C LEU A 92 -10.08 11.89 -6.47
N LEU A 93 -9.98 10.61 -6.10
CA LEU A 93 -8.90 10.07 -5.28
C LEU A 93 -7.85 9.49 -6.23
N ILE A 94 -6.70 10.15 -6.32
CA ILE A 94 -5.63 9.74 -7.22
C ILE A 94 -4.55 9.00 -6.43
N GLY A 95 -4.21 7.78 -6.88
CA GLY A 95 -3.01 7.07 -6.45
C GLY A 95 -1.81 7.48 -7.30
N MET A 96 -0.67 7.81 -6.67
CA MET A 96 0.57 8.17 -7.38
C MET A 96 1.77 7.37 -6.84
N GLY A 97 2.76 7.16 -7.72
CA GLY A 97 4.01 6.48 -7.39
C GLY A 97 4.47 5.51 -8.46
N GLY A 98 5.37 4.61 -8.08
CA GLY A 98 5.93 3.57 -8.94
C GLY A 98 5.12 2.28 -8.95
N SER A 99 5.84 1.17 -9.18
CA SER A 99 5.24 -0.17 -9.32
C SER A 99 4.61 -0.69 -8.02
N ASN A 100 5.23 -0.45 -6.86
CA ASN A 100 4.68 -0.88 -5.58
C ASN A 100 3.38 -0.16 -5.24
N ALA A 101 3.33 1.16 -5.46
CA ALA A 101 2.10 1.94 -5.32
C ALA A 101 0.98 1.41 -6.22
N SER A 102 1.31 1.13 -7.48
CA SER A 102 0.39 0.57 -8.49
C SER A 102 -0.20 -0.76 -8.06
N ASN A 103 0.62 -1.65 -7.51
CA ASN A 103 0.19 -2.98 -7.11
C ASN A 103 -0.92 -2.94 -6.04
N ALA A 104 -0.69 -2.21 -4.96
CA ALA A 104 -1.66 -2.09 -3.88
C ALA A 104 -2.91 -1.31 -4.29
N TYR A 105 -2.70 -0.17 -4.96
CA TYR A 105 -3.80 0.74 -5.28
C TYR A 105 -4.74 0.19 -6.36
N ASN A 106 -4.25 -0.60 -7.31
CA ASN A 106 -5.12 -1.20 -8.33
C ASN A 106 -6.09 -2.20 -7.69
N ILE A 107 -5.62 -3.04 -6.76
CA ILE A 107 -6.50 -3.95 -6.02
C ILE A 107 -7.50 -3.17 -5.16
N PHE A 108 -7.04 -2.11 -4.48
CA PHE A 108 -7.94 -1.23 -3.74
C PHE A 108 -9.05 -0.66 -4.63
N THR A 109 -8.70 -0.11 -5.82
CA THR A 109 -9.70 0.46 -6.74
C THR A 109 -10.63 -0.59 -7.32
N ASP A 110 -10.12 -1.75 -7.68
CA ASP A 110 -10.93 -2.86 -8.19
C ASP A 110 -11.92 -3.36 -7.14
N THR A 111 -11.47 -3.48 -5.90
CA THR A 111 -12.32 -3.86 -4.78
C THR A 111 -13.41 -2.81 -4.51
N MET A 112 -13.07 -1.52 -4.51
CA MET A 112 -14.06 -0.45 -4.39
C MET A 112 -15.12 -0.45 -5.50
N GLN A 113 -14.73 -0.83 -6.73
CA GLN A 113 -15.63 -0.83 -7.88
C GLN A 113 -16.54 -2.06 -7.91
N THR A 114 -16.05 -3.21 -7.47
CA THR A 114 -16.76 -4.50 -7.55
C THR A 114 -17.65 -4.77 -6.35
N HIS A 115 -17.22 -4.35 -5.19
CA HIS A 115 -18.00 -4.44 -3.97
C HIS A 115 -18.63 -3.07 -3.74
N ASP A 116 -19.92 -2.95 -3.87
CA ASP A 116 -20.68 -1.74 -3.52
C ASP A 116 -20.34 -1.39 -2.04
N TRP A 117 -19.12 -0.83 -1.86
CA TRP A 117 -18.53 -0.58 -0.53
C TRP A 117 -19.53 0.27 0.24
N ALA A 118 -20.29 -0.42 1.09
CA ALA A 118 -21.44 0.16 1.76
C ALA A 118 -21.00 1.42 2.51
N GLY A 119 -21.54 2.56 2.12
CA GLY A 119 -21.24 3.83 2.73
C GLY A 119 -20.12 4.63 2.10
N THR A 120 -19.63 4.28 0.88
CA THR A 120 -18.72 5.14 0.12
C THR A 120 -19.49 6.24 -0.61
N ASN A 121 -18.90 7.44 -0.66
CA ASN A 121 -19.45 8.61 -1.34
C ASN A 121 -19.73 8.31 -2.83
N PRO A 122 -20.98 8.46 -3.32
CA PRO A 122 -21.34 8.18 -4.71
C PRO A 122 -20.68 9.11 -5.74
N CYS A 123 -20.14 10.27 -5.32
CA CYS A 123 -19.40 11.16 -6.22
C CYS A 123 -17.94 10.76 -6.41
N MET A 124 -17.44 9.79 -5.65
CA MET A 124 -16.05 9.40 -5.73
C MET A 124 -15.72 8.63 -7.01
N LYS A 125 -14.50 8.87 -7.47
CA LYS A 125 -13.78 8.05 -8.47
C LYS A 125 -12.35 7.88 -8.03
N ALA A 126 -11.88 6.66 -7.92
CA ALA A 126 -10.49 6.35 -7.63
C ALA A 126 -9.75 5.97 -8.91
N ASN A 127 -8.61 6.60 -9.19
CA ASN A 127 -7.77 6.36 -10.35
C ASN A 127 -6.30 6.33 -9.96
N GLY A 128 -5.49 5.54 -10.67
CA GLY A 128 -4.05 5.48 -10.49
C GLY A 128 -3.29 6.22 -11.58
N LEU A 129 -2.33 7.04 -11.20
CA LEU A 129 -1.34 7.68 -12.05
C LEU A 129 0.04 7.15 -11.65
N PHE A 130 0.35 5.93 -12.07
CA PHE A 130 1.58 5.22 -11.70
C PHE A 130 2.54 5.13 -12.87
N PHE A 131 3.84 5.27 -12.60
CA PHE A 131 4.86 5.09 -13.60
C PHE A 131 5.98 4.19 -13.06
N GLY A 132 5.90 2.89 -13.36
CA GLY A 132 6.86 1.90 -12.89
C GLY A 132 8.29 2.21 -13.33
N GLY A 133 9.25 1.93 -12.44
CA GLY A 133 10.67 2.22 -12.67
C GLY A 133 11.02 3.71 -12.62
N LYS A 134 10.16 4.53 -12.01
CA LYS A 134 10.38 5.95 -11.73
C LYS A 134 10.34 6.18 -10.24
N ASP A 135 11.09 7.17 -9.79
CA ASP A 135 11.21 7.55 -8.38
C ASP A 135 11.01 9.07 -8.18
N LEU A 136 11.28 9.57 -6.97
CA LEU A 136 11.14 10.99 -6.67
C LEU A 136 12.01 11.89 -7.56
N HIS A 137 13.19 11.43 -8.02
CA HIS A 137 14.03 12.21 -8.93
C HIS A 137 13.34 12.50 -10.24
N ASP A 138 12.70 11.49 -10.85
CA ASP A 138 11.94 11.67 -12.09
C ASP A 138 10.75 12.61 -11.88
N MET A 139 10.08 12.51 -10.74
CA MET A 139 8.93 13.34 -10.41
C MET A 139 9.27 14.81 -10.27
N ILE A 140 10.47 15.14 -9.76
CA ILE A 140 10.91 16.53 -9.54
C ILE A 140 11.82 17.06 -10.65
N ASP A 141 12.24 16.22 -11.61
CA ASP A 141 13.12 16.63 -12.71
C ASP A 141 12.45 17.71 -13.57
N THR A 142 13.02 18.91 -13.56
CA THR A 142 12.56 20.05 -14.38
C THR A 142 13.18 20.08 -15.76
N THR A 143 14.17 19.22 -16.02
CA THR A 143 14.87 19.14 -17.34
C THR A 143 14.10 18.28 -18.33
N SER A 144 13.15 17.47 -17.85
CA SER A 144 12.30 16.61 -18.64
C SER A 144 10.82 16.80 -18.26
N THR A 145 9.97 16.91 -19.26
CA THR A 145 8.51 16.91 -19.08
C THR A 145 7.91 15.50 -19.16
N PHE A 146 8.72 14.52 -19.58
CA PHE A 146 8.25 13.17 -19.94
C PHE A 146 7.41 12.49 -18.86
N TYR A 147 7.84 12.58 -17.59
CA TYR A 147 7.08 11.97 -16.48
C TYR A 147 5.65 12.53 -16.39
N TRP A 148 5.51 13.86 -16.35
CA TRP A 148 4.21 14.52 -16.17
C TRP A 148 3.35 14.50 -17.43
N ASP A 149 3.97 14.54 -18.62
CA ASP A 149 3.26 14.40 -19.90
C ASP A 149 2.61 13.01 -20.00
N GLU A 150 3.34 11.94 -19.61
CA GLU A 150 2.81 10.57 -19.60
C GLU A 150 1.65 10.41 -18.58
N LEU A 151 1.74 11.02 -17.41
CA LEU A 151 0.65 11.01 -16.42
C LEU A 151 -0.57 11.79 -16.92
N GLN A 152 -0.33 12.92 -17.62
CA GLN A 152 -1.40 13.72 -18.24
C GLN A 152 -2.15 12.91 -19.29
N ASP A 153 -1.45 12.22 -20.17
CA ASP A 153 -2.05 11.39 -21.21
C ASP A 153 -2.92 10.28 -20.59
N ARG A 154 -2.45 9.64 -19.52
CA ARG A 154 -3.23 8.64 -18.77
C ARG A 154 -4.46 9.24 -18.10
N LEU A 155 -4.35 10.42 -17.51
CA LEU A 155 -5.46 11.11 -16.87
C LEU A 155 -6.53 11.47 -17.89
N PHE A 156 -6.14 12.10 -19.00
CA PHE A 156 -7.05 12.56 -20.05
C PHE A 156 -7.70 11.40 -20.83
N SER A 157 -7.01 10.27 -20.98
CA SER A 157 -7.59 9.06 -21.58
C SER A 157 -8.78 8.48 -20.80
N ARG A 158 -8.96 8.92 -19.55
CA ARG A 158 -10.05 8.51 -18.65
C ARG A 158 -11.12 9.58 -18.45
N ASP A 159 -11.12 10.61 -19.30
CA ASP A 159 -12.01 11.78 -19.21
C ASP A 159 -11.90 12.52 -17.85
N ASP A 160 -10.71 12.54 -17.26
CA ASP A 160 -10.38 13.28 -16.05
C ASP A 160 -9.37 14.40 -16.35
N SER A 161 -9.23 15.37 -15.45
CA SER A 161 -8.32 16.52 -15.59
C SER A 161 -7.55 16.82 -14.31
N TRP A 162 -6.45 17.56 -14.43
CA TRP A 162 -5.69 18.06 -13.29
C TRP A 162 -6.52 18.95 -12.36
N GLU A 163 -7.45 19.71 -12.93
CA GLU A 163 -8.34 20.61 -12.22
C GLU A 163 -9.33 19.90 -11.29
N GLN A 164 -9.59 18.61 -11.53
CA GLN A 164 -10.51 17.83 -10.69
C GLN A 164 -9.83 17.22 -9.46
N ILE A 165 -8.50 17.14 -9.44
CA ILE A 165 -7.77 16.42 -8.39
C ILE A 165 -7.74 17.27 -7.11
N GLN A 166 -8.31 16.72 -6.04
CA GLN A 166 -8.33 17.33 -4.72
C GLN A 166 -7.61 16.48 -3.66
N VAL A 167 -7.50 15.16 -3.88
CA VAL A 167 -6.88 14.21 -2.95
C VAL A 167 -5.95 13.29 -3.70
N VAL A 168 -4.74 13.14 -3.17
CA VAL A 168 -3.73 12.17 -3.65
C VAL A 168 -3.34 11.24 -2.51
N TRP A 169 -3.31 9.94 -2.78
CA TRP A 169 -2.57 8.96 -2.01
C TRP A 169 -1.27 8.62 -2.73
N MET A 170 -0.16 8.58 -2.02
CA MET A 170 1.14 8.40 -2.66
C MET A 170 2.01 7.43 -1.88
N LEU A 171 2.67 6.54 -2.62
CA LEU A 171 3.74 5.68 -2.14
C LEU A 171 4.92 5.78 -3.12
N GLU A 172 5.99 6.41 -2.68
CA GLU A 172 7.21 6.55 -3.47
C GLU A 172 8.42 6.72 -2.56
N GLN A 173 9.59 6.52 -3.11
CA GLN A 173 10.87 6.66 -2.43
C GLN A 173 11.92 7.21 -3.42
N SER A 174 13.09 7.54 -2.92
CA SER A 174 14.19 8.05 -3.74
C SER A 174 15.38 7.08 -3.73
N GLU A 175 15.98 6.91 -4.89
CA GLU A 175 17.26 6.21 -5.05
C GLU A 175 18.41 7.09 -4.57
N PHE A 176 18.70 7.08 -3.28
CA PHE A 176 19.82 7.82 -2.71
C PHE A 176 20.79 6.90 -1.95
N ASN A 177 22.04 6.86 -2.41
CA ASN A 177 23.07 5.99 -1.85
C ASN A 177 23.89 6.71 -0.77
N THR A 178 23.50 6.51 0.49
CA THR A 178 24.25 6.93 1.67
C THR A 178 24.16 5.85 2.74
N GLU A 179 25.13 5.84 3.67
CA GLU A 179 25.12 4.98 4.86
C GLU A 179 24.72 5.77 6.13
N VAL A 180 24.36 7.05 5.99
CA VAL A 180 23.98 7.93 7.09
C VAL A 180 22.49 8.21 7.01
N VAL A 181 21.76 7.80 8.02
CA VAL A 181 20.29 7.90 8.04
C VAL A 181 19.82 9.35 7.99
N GLU A 182 20.47 10.24 8.72
CA GLU A 182 20.12 11.66 8.76
C GLU A 182 20.26 12.29 7.38
N ASP A 183 21.37 12.01 6.66
CA ASP A 183 21.59 12.51 5.30
C ASP A 183 20.52 11.99 4.33
N TYR A 184 20.10 10.73 4.50
CA TYR A 184 19.04 10.14 3.67
C TYR A 184 17.69 10.80 3.93
N VAL A 185 17.34 10.96 5.20
CA VAL A 185 16.06 11.54 5.62
C VAL A 185 15.94 12.98 5.16
N ASP A 186 16.97 13.79 5.38
CA ASP A 186 17.00 15.19 4.94
C ASP A 186 16.88 15.28 3.41
N TYR A 187 17.66 14.48 2.67
CA TYR A 187 17.65 14.51 1.22
C TYR A 187 16.29 14.14 0.63
N VAL A 188 15.67 13.06 1.12
CA VAL A 188 14.37 12.59 0.61
C VAL A 188 13.24 13.53 1.03
N ALA A 189 13.29 14.11 2.23
CA ALA A 189 12.33 15.11 2.66
C ALA A 189 12.36 16.36 1.77
N GLU A 190 13.55 16.86 1.38
CA GLU A 190 13.70 17.99 0.45
C GLU A 190 13.14 17.67 -0.95
N GLN A 191 13.30 16.44 -1.42
CA GLN A 191 12.68 16.03 -2.68
C GLN A 191 11.15 16.03 -2.59
N TYR A 192 10.59 15.53 -1.49
CA TYR A 192 9.16 15.62 -1.25
C TYR A 192 8.65 17.07 -1.21
N ILE A 193 9.38 17.98 -0.59
CA ILE A 193 9.00 19.41 -0.58
C ILE A 193 8.92 19.95 -2.01
N THR A 194 9.95 19.69 -2.81
CA THR A 194 9.98 20.07 -4.23
C THR A 194 8.81 19.49 -4.99
N LEU A 195 8.48 18.23 -4.72
CA LEU A 195 7.33 17.57 -5.34
C LEU A 195 6.00 18.20 -4.90
N MET A 196 5.82 18.53 -3.61
CA MET A 196 4.60 19.18 -3.13
C MET A 196 4.34 20.52 -3.83
N HIS A 197 5.38 21.32 -4.04
CA HIS A 197 5.29 22.56 -4.83
C HIS A 197 4.83 22.26 -6.26
N ARG A 198 5.49 21.31 -6.94
CA ARG A 198 5.13 20.92 -8.31
C ARG A 198 3.71 20.39 -8.42
N MET A 199 3.24 19.64 -7.41
CA MET A 199 1.89 19.09 -7.40
C MET A 199 0.83 20.18 -7.33
N ILE A 200 0.98 21.23 -6.53
CA ILE A 200 -0.01 22.33 -6.51
C ILE A 200 0.05 23.19 -7.76
N ASP A 201 1.22 23.33 -8.39
CA ASP A 201 1.35 24.03 -9.68
C ASP A 201 0.62 23.25 -10.79
N THR A 202 0.65 21.91 -10.75
CA THR A 202 0.03 21.03 -11.75
C THR A 202 -1.44 20.77 -11.46
N MET A 203 -1.82 20.63 -10.19
CA MET A 203 -3.15 20.29 -9.69
C MET A 203 -3.70 21.47 -8.85
N PRO A 204 -4.28 22.50 -9.46
CA PRO A 204 -4.59 23.76 -8.76
C PRO A 204 -5.61 23.59 -7.61
N ASN A 205 -6.44 22.55 -7.67
CA ASN A 205 -7.43 22.23 -6.63
C ASN A 205 -6.96 21.17 -5.63
N LEU A 206 -5.71 20.69 -5.71
CA LEU A 206 -5.18 19.71 -4.76
C LEU A 206 -5.22 20.26 -3.33
N LYS A 207 -5.81 19.52 -2.42
CA LYS A 207 -6.02 19.90 -1.02
C LYS A 207 -5.24 19.03 -0.06
N ILE A 208 -5.27 17.71 -0.26
CA ILE A 208 -4.71 16.74 0.70
C ILE A 208 -3.82 15.75 -0.04
N VAL A 209 -2.66 15.48 0.53
CA VAL A 209 -1.78 14.36 0.13
C VAL A 209 -1.57 13.43 1.33
N TYR A 210 -1.94 12.16 1.15
CA TYR A 210 -1.65 11.10 2.09
C TYR A 210 -0.41 10.34 1.63
N LEU A 211 0.63 10.30 2.47
CA LEU A 211 1.89 9.63 2.18
C LEU A 211 1.99 8.30 2.90
N THR A 212 2.41 7.29 2.18
CA THR A 212 2.68 5.94 2.68
C THR A 212 4.10 5.56 2.29
N GLY A 213 4.87 5.01 3.21
CA GLY A 213 6.19 4.46 2.90
C GLY A 213 6.12 2.99 2.53
N PHE A 214 7.24 2.44 2.06
CA PHE A 214 7.31 1.04 1.65
C PHE A 214 7.06 0.07 2.82
N HIS A 215 6.59 -1.13 2.46
CA HIS A 215 6.65 -2.32 3.29
C HIS A 215 8.11 -2.78 3.51
N TYR A 216 8.32 -3.87 4.22
CA TYR A 216 9.62 -4.49 4.41
C TYR A 216 10.22 -4.96 3.08
N THR A 217 11.47 -4.60 2.80
CA THR A 217 12.17 -4.96 1.55
C THR A 217 13.43 -5.81 1.79
N GLY A 218 13.56 -6.38 2.98
CA GLY A 218 14.74 -7.15 3.40
C GLY A 218 14.94 -8.49 2.69
N TYR A 219 13.92 -9.03 2.03
CA TYR A 219 14.01 -10.27 1.26
C TYR A 219 14.68 -10.11 -0.10
N THR A 220 14.98 -8.89 -0.51
CA THR A 220 15.60 -8.61 -1.80
C THR A 220 17.00 -9.23 -1.87
N HIS A 221 17.28 -9.93 -2.99
CA HIS A 221 18.56 -10.55 -3.18
C HIS A 221 19.70 -9.51 -3.25
N PRO A 222 20.87 -9.72 -2.60
CA PRO A 222 21.96 -8.73 -2.56
C PRO A 222 22.53 -8.31 -3.92
N ASN A 223 22.33 -9.12 -4.96
CA ASN A 223 22.75 -8.79 -6.33
C ASN A 223 21.67 -8.08 -7.15
N HIS A 224 20.51 -7.78 -6.56
CA HIS A 224 19.47 -7.02 -7.23
C HIS A 224 19.95 -5.56 -7.45
N GLU A 225 19.62 -4.97 -8.59
CA GLU A 225 20.06 -3.61 -8.95
C GLU A 225 19.64 -2.53 -7.95
N LEU A 226 18.44 -2.70 -7.34
CA LEU A 226 17.89 -1.77 -6.35
C LEU A 226 18.44 -1.96 -4.94
N TYR A 227 19.27 -2.99 -4.70
CA TYR A 227 19.69 -3.38 -3.35
C TYR A 227 20.36 -2.25 -2.55
N ASN A 228 21.15 -1.41 -3.21
CA ASN A 228 21.86 -0.32 -2.55
C ASN A 228 21.07 0.99 -2.42
N TYR A 229 19.88 1.07 -3.01
CA TYR A 229 19.12 2.32 -3.13
C TYR A 229 17.78 2.30 -2.39
N LEU A 230 16.99 1.24 -2.55
CA LEU A 230 15.62 1.17 -2.07
C LEU A 230 15.38 0.06 -1.05
N VAL A 231 16.35 -0.87 -0.90
CA VAL A 231 16.24 -2.01 -0.01
C VAL A 231 16.65 -1.62 1.41
N GLU A 232 16.25 -2.42 2.40
CA GLU A 232 16.59 -2.15 3.81
C GLU A 232 18.08 -1.90 4.05
N PRO A 233 18.43 -0.95 4.91
CA PRO A 233 17.51 -0.19 5.79
C PRO A 233 16.84 1.01 5.13
N LYS A 234 17.05 1.27 3.84
CA LYS A 234 16.51 2.46 3.14
C LYS A 234 15.00 2.39 2.96
N GLY A 235 14.41 1.19 2.81
CA GLY A 235 12.96 0.98 2.91
C GLY A 235 12.38 1.55 4.20
N TYR A 236 13.02 1.26 5.34
CA TYR A 236 12.67 1.85 6.63
C TYR A 236 12.94 3.36 6.69
N TRP A 237 14.08 3.84 6.16
CA TRP A 237 14.48 5.25 6.19
C TRP A 237 13.53 6.14 5.37
N GLY A 238 12.95 5.62 4.31
CA GLY A 238 11.90 6.33 3.55
C GLY A 238 10.70 6.71 4.42
N ASN A 239 10.34 5.84 5.37
CA ASN A 239 9.29 6.16 6.33
C ASN A 239 9.72 7.27 7.32
N LEU A 240 11.00 7.33 7.69
CA LEU A 240 11.54 8.43 8.51
C LEU A 240 11.51 9.76 7.75
N ALA A 241 11.79 9.75 6.44
CA ALA A 241 11.72 10.95 5.60
C ALA A 241 10.28 11.50 5.47
N ILE A 242 9.29 10.62 5.33
CA ILE A 242 7.87 11.02 5.35
C ILE A 242 7.51 11.64 6.70
N LYS A 243 7.97 11.02 7.80
CA LYS A 243 7.77 11.57 9.14
C LYS A 243 8.36 12.98 9.28
N GLU A 244 9.61 13.15 8.85
CA GLU A 244 10.30 14.46 8.88
C GLU A 244 9.51 15.52 8.11
N LEU A 245 9.08 15.21 6.90
CA LEU A 245 8.27 16.10 6.08
C LEU A 245 6.97 16.56 6.79
N ILE A 246 6.24 15.60 7.38
CA ILE A 246 4.99 15.88 8.11
C ILE A 246 5.28 16.72 9.37
N GLU A 247 6.33 16.42 10.11
CA GLU A 247 6.73 17.18 11.28
C GLU A 247 7.13 18.63 10.92
N ARG A 248 7.82 18.82 9.81
CA ARG A 248 8.15 20.16 9.29
C ARG A 248 6.89 20.96 8.97
N GLN A 249 5.89 20.35 8.31
CA GLN A 249 4.62 21.04 8.07
C GLN A 249 3.90 21.39 9.37
N ILE A 250 3.82 20.47 10.33
CA ILE A 250 3.20 20.71 11.65
C ILE A 250 3.89 21.84 12.41
N ASN A 251 5.23 21.94 12.29
CA ASN A 251 6.05 22.96 12.93
C ASN A 251 6.04 24.31 12.19
N GLY A 252 5.32 24.42 11.07
CA GLY A 252 5.13 25.66 10.34
C GLY A 252 6.27 26.03 9.41
N ASP A 253 6.92 25.04 8.79
CA ASP A 253 7.92 25.27 7.75
C ASP A 253 7.34 26.15 6.63
N PRO A 254 7.98 27.29 6.28
CA PRO A 254 7.48 28.20 5.25
C PRO A 254 7.38 27.57 3.86
N GLU A 255 8.15 26.51 3.56
CA GLU A 255 8.08 25.80 2.30
C GLU A 255 6.91 24.76 2.26
N LEU A 256 6.19 24.60 3.37
CA LEU A 256 5.07 23.67 3.51
C LEU A 256 3.77 24.35 3.94
N ILE A 257 3.66 25.67 3.73
CA ILE A 257 2.41 26.42 4.00
C ILE A 257 1.30 25.87 3.09
N PHE A 258 0.23 25.33 3.70
CA PHE A 258 -0.86 24.66 2.99
C PHE A 258 -2.17 25.46 2.94
N GLU A 259 -2.23 26.63 3.58
CA GLU A 259 -3.42 27.49 3.60
C GLU A 259 -3.09 28.98 3.44
N GLY A 260 -4.09 29.78 3.05
CA GLY A 260 -3.98 31.22 2.93
C GLY A 260 -3.21 31.71 1.69
N PRO A 261 -2.92 33.05 1.62
CA PRO A 261 -2.30 33.65 0.44
C PRO A 261 -0.87 33.20 0.13
N GLY A 262 -0.22 32.59 1.11
CA GLY A 262 1.15 32.06 0.97
C GLY A 262 1.22 30.57 0.76
N ARG A 263 0.12 29.93 0.38
CA ARG A 263 0.07 28.49 0.15
C ARG A 263 1.05 28.05 -0.94
N VAL A 264 1.95 27.12 -0.59
CA VAL A 264 2.97 26.53 -1.46
C VAL A 264 2.96 25.01 -1.44
N ALA A 265 2.15 24.37 -0.58
CA ALA A 265 2.02 22.92 -0.47
C ALA A 265 0.56 22.50 -0.25
N PRO A 266 0.17 21.24 -0.47
CA PRO A 266 -1.08 20.69 0.03
C PRO A 266 -0.98 20.43 1.54
N PHE A 267 -2.11 20.15 2.20
CA PHE A 267 -2.09 19.55 3.53
C PHE A 267 -1.55 18.13 3.42
N ILE A 268 -0.57 17.77 4.27
CA ILE A 268 0.12 16.49 4.22
C ILE A 268 -0.19 15.70 5.48
N SER A 269 -0.50 14.42 5.32
CA SER A 269 -0.71 13.51 6.43
C SER A 269 -0.21 12.12 6.07
N TRP A 270 0.03 11.28 7.08
CA TRP A 270 0.20 9.86 6.85
C TRP A 270 -1.05 9.26 6.20
N GLY A 271 -0.83 8.40 5.22
CA GLY A 271 -1.73 7.34 4.81
C GLY A 271 -1.53 6.10 5.70
N PRO A 272 -1.93 4.91 5.25
CA PRO A 272 -1.65 3.69 5.99
C PRO A 272 -0.13 3.47 6.13
N TYR A 273 0.33 3.08 7.30
CA TYR A 273 1.73 2.78 7.55
C TYR A 273 2.01 1.30 7.27
N PHE A 274 2.73 1.00 6.19
CA PHE A 274 2.90 -0.37 5.71
C PHE A 274 4.06 -1.13 6.36
N TRP A 275 5.05 -0.45 6.91
CA TRP A 275 6.28 -1.10 7.34
C TRP A 275 6.12 -1.92 8.64
N ALA A 276 6.62 -3.16 8.63
CA ALA A 276 6.89 -4.01 9.77
C ALA A 276 8.21 -4.75 9.53
N ASP A 277 8.88 -5.28 10.56
CA ASP A 277 10.20 -5.89 10.45
C ASP A 277 10.12 -7.37 10.01
N GLY A 278 9.73 -7.61 8.77
CA GLY A 278 9.61 -8.96 8.22
C GLY A 278 8.62 -9.82 9.01
N ASN A 279 9.10 -10.94 9.54
CA ASN A 279 8.29 -11.87 10.34
C ASN A 279 8.09 -11.41 11.81
N ASN A 280 8.71 -10.30 12.24
CA ASN A 280 8.45 -9.76 13.57
C ASN A 280 7.13 -8.97 13.56
N PRO A 281 6.12 -9.39 14.33
CA PRO A 281 4.83 -8.70 14.36
C PRO A 281 4.97 -7.28 14.89
N ARG A 282 4.39 -6.33 14.16
CA ARG A 282 4.25 -4.95 14.62
C ARG A 282 3.25 -4.87 15.78
N GLY A 283 3.57 -4.04 16.79
CA GLY A 283 2.64 -3.78 17.88
C GLY A 283 1.34 -3.12 17.38
N GLY A 284 0.25 -3.41 18.08
CA GLY A 284 -1.05 -2.79 17.79
C GLY A 284 -1.90 -3.56 16.78
N ASP A 285 -1.40 -3.85 15.59
CA ASP A 285 -2.12 -4.56 14.51
C ASP A 285 -1.51 -5.90 14.11
N PHE A 286 -0.37 -6.27 14.70
CA PHE A 286 0.34 -7.52 14.45
C PHE A 286 0.74 -7.74 12.98
N LEU A 287 0.86 -6.68 12.19
CA LEU A 287 1.31 -6.77 10.80
C LEU A 287 2.67 -7.47 10.72
N VAL A 288 2.76 -8.43 9.81
CA VAL A 288 3.99 -9.12 9.41
C VAL A 288 4.09 -9.13 7.89
N TRP A 289 5.33 -9.24 7.40
CA TRP A 289 5.65 -9.42 5.99
C TRP A 289 6.42 -10.72 5.82
N PRO A 290 5.78 -11.88 5.73
CA PRO A 290 6.45 -13.15 5.49
C PRO A 290 6.99 -13.23 4.06
N CYS A 291 7.98 -14.06 3.83
CA CYS A 291 8.69 -14.17 2.55
C CYS A 291 7.76 -14.55 1.38
N GLU A 292 6.72 -15.32 1.65
CA GLU A 292 5.71 -15.72 0.67
C GLU A 292 4.81 -14.58 0.15
N ASP A 293 4.81 -13.42 0.82
CA ASP A 293 4.14 -12.23 0.32
C ASP A 293 4.90 -11.55 -0.82
N TYR A 294 6.08 -12.04 -1.18
CA TYR A 294 6.98 -11.40 -2.15
C TYR A 294 7.18 -12.26 -3.40
N ARG A 295 7.30 -11.58 -4.55
CA ARG A 295 7.61 -12.21 -5.81
C ARG A 295 9.01 -12.82 -5.80
N ASP A 296 9.12 -14.05 -6.29
CA ASP A 296 10.40 -14.77 -6.48
C ASP A 296 10.78 -14.78 -7.96
N ASP A 297 11.07 -13.61 -8.50
CA ASP A 297 11.48 -13.46 -9.89
C ASP A 297 12.61 -12.44 -10.08
N ASP A 298 13.26 -12.47 -11.24
CA ASP A 298 14.41 -11.61 -11.55
C ASP A 298 14.06 -10.11 -11.68
N THR A 299 12.76 -9.76 -11.72
CA THR A 299 12.28 -8.39 -11.97
C THR A 299 11.81 -7.67 -10.71
N GLY A 300 11.69 -8.36 -9.60
CA GLY A 300 11.15 -7.73 -8.38
C GLY A 300 11.26 -8.59 -7.13
N GLY A 301 12.03 -9.68 -7.18
CA GLY A 301 12.15 -10.62 -6.05
C GLY A 301 12.57 -9.95 -4.75
N GLY A 302 11.71 -10.04 -3.74
CA GLY A 302 11.90 -9.46 -2.42
C GLY A 302 11.65 -7.96 -2.32
N PHE A 303 11.31 -7.29 -3.44
CA PHE A 303 10.98 -5.87 -3.50
C PHE A 303 9.51 -5.64 -3.91
N HIS A 304 9.00 -6.41 -4.86
CA HIS A 304 7.59 -6.40 -5.23
C HIS A 304 6.83 -7.50 -4.49
N LEU A 305 5.57 -7.21 -4.20
CA LEU A 305 4.69 -8.17 -3.53
C LEU A 305 4.03 -9.13 -4.52
N GLU A 306 3.79 -10.36 -4.06
CA GLU A 306 2.83 -11.29 -4.64
C GLU A 306 1.40 -10.86 -4.33
N GLU A 307 0.41 -11.55 -4.89
CA GLU A 307 -1.00 -11.21 -4.71
C GLU A 307 -1.39 -11.12 -3.24
N THR A 308 -0.95 -12.04 -2.38
CA THR A 308 -1.22 -12.01 -0.93
C THR A 308 -0.75 -10.72 -0.27
N GLY A 309 0.48 -10.29 -0.56
CA GLY A 309 1.04 -9.05 -0.05
C GLY A 309 0.33 -7.81 -0.60
N LYS A 310 -0.01 -7.81 -1.90
CA LYS A 310 -0.77 -6.72 -2.53
C LYS A 310 -2.16 -6.54 -1.93
N TYR A 311 -2.89 -7.65 -1.71
CA TYR A 311 -4.19 -7.62 -1.03
C TYR A 311 -4.07 -7.09 0.40
N LYS A 312 -3.02 -7.46 1.11
CA LYS A 312 -2.75 -6.94 2.46
C LYS A 312 -2.61 -5.42 2.46
N GLU A 313 -1.82 -4.85 1.54
CA GLU A 313 -1.69 -3.40 1.40
C GLU A 313 -2.99 -2.72 0.95
N ALA A 314 -3.69 -3.29 -0.03
CA ALA A 314 -4.96 -2.78 -0.51
C ALA A 314 -5.99 -2.68 0.62
N LYS A 315 -6.07 -3.72 1.46
CA LYS A 315 -6.92 -3.76 2.65
C LYS A 315 -6.55 -2.69 3.69
N MET A 316 -5.25 -2.43 3.86
CA MET A 316 -4.79 -1.36 4.73
C MET A 316 -5.18 0.03 4.18
N ILE A 317 -5.14 0.23 2.85
CA ILE A 317 -5.62 1.46 2.19
C ILE A 317 -7.13 1.62 2.42
N MET A 318 -7.91 0.56 2.23
CA MET A 318 -9.36 0.56 2.44
C MET A 318 -9.71 0.92 3.88
N ASN A 319 -9.11 0.20 4.84
CA ASN A 319 -9.34 0.43 6.27
C ASN A 319 -8.94 1.86 6.68
N PHE A 320 -7.86 2.39 6.10
CA PHE A 320 -7.43 3.75 6.38
C PHE A 320 -8.49 4.77 5.94
N PHE A 321 -8.92 4.74 4.69
CA PHE A 321 -9.92 5.69 4.20
C PHE A 321 -11.27 5.51 4.88
N ASP A 322 -11.57 4.30 5.33
CA ASP A 322 -12.80 3.98 6.04
C ASP A 322 -12.83 4.52 7.47
N THR A 323 -11.68 4.70 8.11
CA THR A 323 -11.58 5.06 9.54
C THR A 323 -10.90 6.41 9.80
N ASP A 324 -10.18 6.98 8.83
CA ASP A 324 -9.49 8.26 9.01
C ASP A 324 -10.48 9.42 9.15
N THR A 325 -10.34 10.17 10.22
CA THR A 325 -11.25 11.26 10.60
C THR A 325 -11.30 12.41 9.59
N ILE A 326 -10.22 12.63 8.84
CA ILE A 326 -10.15 13.64 7.78
C ILE A 326 -10.81 13.07 6.51
N ALA A 327 -10.48 11.83 6.13
CA ALA A 327 -11.03 11.20 4.94
C ALA A 327 -12.55 11.01 5.01
N ASN A 328 -13.10 10.71 6.18
CA ASN A 328 -14.52 10.49 6.39
C ASN A 328 -15.42 11.60 5.84
N TRP A 329 -14.94 12.85 5.77
CA TRP A 329 -15.73 13.97 5.28
C TRP A 329 -15.99 13.95 3.76
N TRP A 330 -15.17 13.30 2.99
CA TRP A 330 -15.30 13.23 1.54
C TRP A 330 -15.37 11.78 1.01
N TYR A 331 -14.90 10.81 1.79
CA TYR A 331 -14.85 9.41 1.38
C TYR A 331 -16.17 8.69 1.66
N LYS A 332 -16.81 9.00 2.80
CA LYS A 332 -18.06 8.35 3.22
C LYS A 332 -19.29 8.94 2.54
N ASP A 333 -20.33 8.08 2.41
CA ASP A 333 -21.66 8.51 1.97
C ASP A 333 -22.26 9.47 3.01
N ASP A 334 -22.85 10.55 2.52
CA ASP A 334 -23.48 11.60 3.31
C ASP A 334 -24.63 12.18 2.49
N PRO A 335 -25.73 12.64 3.08
CA PRO A 335 -26.83 13.30 2.37
C PRO A 335 -26.42 14.45 1.45
N ARG A 336 -25.26 15.08 1.65
CA ARG A 336 -24.69 16.09 0.74
C ARG A 336 -24.48 15.56 -0.67
N TRP A 337 -24.22 14.25 -0.80
CA TRP A 337 -23.88 13.59 -2.04
C TRP A 337 -25.12 13.05 -2.80
N ALA A 338 -26.32 13.28 -2.27
CA ALA A 338 -27.56 12.74 -2.84
C ALA A 338 -27.84 13.18 -4.31
N ALA A 339 -27.25 14.29 -4.74
CA ALA A 339 -27.34 14.75 -6.13
C ALA A 339 -26.36 14.06 -7.09
N CYS A 340 -25.34 13.36 -6.57
CA CYS A 340 -24.41 12.60 -7.37
C CYS A 340 -25.11 11.36 -7.93
N THR A 341 -25.56 11.44 -9.14
CA THR A 341 -26.09 10.30 -9.87
C THR A 341 -24.92 9.51 -10.41
N ASN A 342 -24.48 8.54 -9.64
CA ASN A 342 -23.66 7.39 -9.97
C ASN A 342 -22.95 7.39 -11.35
N THR A 343 -21.95 8.24 -11.52
CA THR A 343 -21.43 8.59 -12.84
C THR A 343 -20.12 7.90 -13.20
N GLY A 344 -19.69 6.85 -12.50
CA GLY A 344 -18.43 6.26 -12.93
C GLY A 344 -17.92 5.00 -12.24
N MET A 345 -18.45 4.64 -11.08
CA MET A 345 -18.01 3.42 -10.40
C MET A 345 -18.71 2.13 -10.83
N ARG A 346 -19.78 2.22 -11.65
CA ARG A 346 -20.60 1.06 -12.05
C ARG A 346 -20.57 0.71 -13.54
N ASN A 347 -19.47 0.92 -14.26
CA ASN A 347 -19.34 0.32 -15.57
C ASN A 347 -18.78 -1.10 -15.42
N SER A 348 -19.70 -2.04 -15.23
CA SER A 348 -19.52 -3.48 -15.07
C SER A 348 -19.05 -4.23 -16.33
N ASN A 349 -18.34 -3.63 -17.27
CA ASN A 349 -17.99 -4.29 -18.53
C ASN A 349 -16.51 -4.54 -18.78
N ASP A 350 -15.60 -4.18 -17.86
CA ASP A 350 -14.19 -4.59 -17.93
C ASP A 350 -13.88 -5.66 -16.85
N HIS A 351 -14.65 -6.75 -16.90
CA HIS A 351 -14.30 -7.94 -16.14
C HIS A 351 -13.17 -8.71 -16.82
N ASN A 352 -11.94 -8.41 -16.48
CA ASN A 352 -10.91 -9.45 -16.45
C ASN A 352 -10.88 -10.02 -15.03
N ILE A 353 -11.79 -10.95 -14.78
CA ILE A 353 -11.76 -11.77 -13.58
C ILE A 353 -10.53 -12.66 -13.70
N TYR A 354 -9.47 -12.36 -12.97
CA TYR A 354 -8.45 -13.34 -12.65
C TYR A 354 -9.07 -14.32 -11.66
N ASN A 355 -9.56 -15.44 -12.19
CA ASN A 355 -9.86 -16.62 -11.37
C ASN A 355 -8.53 -17.26 -10.99
N ASP A 356 -7.99 -16.91 -9.83
CA ASP A 356 -6.84 -17.59 -9.25
C ASP A 356 -7.32 -18.72 -8.31
N PRO A 357 -6.82 -19.96 -8.49
CA PRO A 357 -7.15 -21.07 -7.58
C PRO A 357 -6.69 -20.90 -6.12
N ALA A 358 -5.94 -19.82 -5.81
CA ALA A 358 -5.51 -19.49 -4.44
C ALA A 358 -6.62 -18.86 -3.57
N GLU A 359 -7.79 -18.53 -4.13
CA GLU A 359 -8.92 -17.87 -3.45
C GLU A 359 -9.62 -18.69 -2.36
N THR A 360 -9.13 -19.89 -2.03
CA THR A 360 -9.77 -20.75 -1.01
C THR A 360 -9.08 -20.73 0.35
N ALA A 361 -7.97 -20.06 0.50
CA ALA A 361 -7.19 -20.06 1.73
C ALA A 361 -7.55 -18.87 2.64
N ILE A 362 -7.61 -19.13 3.96
CA ILE A 362 -7.71 -18.12 5.01
C ILE A 362 -6.30 -17.76 5.45
N ASN A 363 -5.99 -16.48 5.57
CA ASN A 363 -4.74 -16.02 6.15
C ASN A 363 -4.81 -16.10 7.68
N ILE A 364 -3.89 -16.85 8.28
CA ILE A 364 -3.78 -17.01 9.74
C ILE A 364 -2.37 -16.64 10.14
N TYR A 365 -2.21 -15.69 11.06
CA TYR A 365 -0.90 -15.28 11.55
C TYR A 365 -0.90 -14.93 13.06
N PRO A 366 0.24 -15.14 13.68
CA PRO A 366 1.35 -15.94 13.20
C PRO A 366 0.93 -17.40 13.01
N GLN A 367 1.50 -18.10 12.02
CA GLN A 367 1.18 -19.52 11.79
C GLN A 367 1.66 -20.43 12.91
N HIS A 368 2.58 -19.94 13.73
CA HIS A 368 3.09 -20.56 14.94
C HIS A 368 2.89 -19.61 16.11
N SER A 369 2.12 -19.97 17.09
CA SER A 369 1.79 -19.10 18.24
C SER A 369 1.51 -19.88 19.52
N LYS A 370 1.69 -19.20 20.65
CA LYS A 370 1.36 -19.74 22.00
C LYS A 370 0.13 -19.09 22.62
N ASP A 371 -0.18 -17.88 22.23
CA ASP A 371 -1.17 -17.07 22.96
C ASP A 371 -2.32 -16.58 22.11
N LYS A 372 -2.04 -16.06 20.90
CA LYS A 372 -3.04 -15.41 20.06
C LYS A 372 -2.81 -15.70 18.58
N LEU A 373 -3.89 -15.80 17.86
CA LEU A 373 -3.94 -15.84 16.39
C LEU A 373 -4.75 -14.67 15.88
N THR A 374 -4.34 -14.16 14.74
CA THR A 374 -5.16 -13.28 13.92
C THR A 374 -5.54 -14.03 12.66
N ILE A 375 -6.81 -14.03 12.34
CA ILE A 375 -7.40 -14.71 11.20
C ILE A 375 -8.01 -13.64 10.33
N GLU A 376 -7.51 -13.50 9.10
CA GLU A 376 -8.10 -12.61 8.12
C GLU A 376 -9.23 -13.33 7.39
N ILE A 377 -10.41 -12.76 7.49
CA ILE A 377 -11.59 -13.26 6.80
C ILE A 377 -11.59 -12.66 5.39
N PRO A 378 -11.63 -13.48 4.33
CA PRO A 378 -11.73 -13.00 2.97
C PRO A 378 -12.97 -12.12 2.78
N ILE A 379 -12.79 -11.03 2.02
CA ILE A 379 -13.82 -10.00 1.79
C ILE A 379 -15.07 -10.55 1.11
N GLU A 380 -14.92 -11.66 0.37
CA GLU A 380 -16.03 -12.32 -0.33
C GLU A 380 -16.98 -13.08 0.62
N LEU A 381 -16.61 -13.20 1.89
CA LEU A 381 -17.41 -13.87 2.90
C LEU A 381 -18.19 -12.84 3.73
N GLU A 382 -19.15 -12.17 3.10
CA GLU A 382 -20.05 -11.23 3.78
C GLU A 382 -21.17 -11.97 4.51
N GLY A 383 -21.66 -11.38 5.62
CA GLY A 383 -22.82 -11.86 6.37
C GLY A 383 -22.45 -12.72 7.57
N ASP A 384 -23.37 -13.65 7.90
CA ASP A 384 -23.18 -14.56 9.01
C ASP A 384 -22.20 -15.67 8.65
N LEU A 385 -21.17 -15.83 9.47
CA LEU A 385 -20.09 -16.79 9.27
C LEU A 385 -20.05 -17.79 10.43
N ASP A 386 -20.09 -19.07 10.11
CA ASP A 386 -19.81 -20.16 11.05
C ASP A 386 -18.30 -20.44 11.08
N CYS A 387 -17.65 -20.08 12.17
CA CYS A 387 -16.21 -20.28 12.38
C CYS A 387 -15.96 -21.49 13.27
N ALA A 388 -15.07 -22.39 12.87
CA ALA A 388 -14.74 -23.57 13.66
C ALA A 388 -13.23 -23.90 13.60
N ILE A 389 -12.71 -24.46 14.72
CA ILE A 389 -11.33 -25.00 14.76
C ILE A 389 -11.40 -26.50 14.97
N PHE A 390 -10.58 -27.21 14.21
CA PHE A 390 -10.44 -28.67 14.29
C PHE A 390 -8.98 -29.03 14.62
N ASN A 391 -8.80 -30.05 15.45
CA ASN A 391 -7.50 -30.66 15.68
C ASN A 391 -7.13 -31.66 14.56
N VAL A 392 -5.94 -32.25 14.62
CA VAL A 392 -5.45 -33.25 13.65
C VAL A 392 -6.30 -34.52 13.58
N ASN A 393 -7.11 -34.83 14.60
CA ASN A 393 -8.02 -35.95 14.64
C ASN A 393 -9.38 -35.64 14.01
N GLY A 394 -9.60 -34.38 13.55
CA GLY A 394 -10.88 -33.92 13.00
C GLY A 394 -11.92 -33.59 14.09
N GLU A 395 -11.52 -33.51 15.35
CA GLU A 395 -12.41 -33.10 16.44
C GLU A 395 -12.55 -31.57 16.44
N LYS A 396 -13.80 -31.09 16.45
CA LYS A 396 -14.11 -29.66 16.59
C LYS A 396 -13.83 -29.21 18.03
N ILE A 397 -12.89 -28.31 18.21
CA ILE A 397 -12.47 -27.82 19.52
C ILE A 397 -12.94 -26.38 19.81
N PHE A 398 -13.42 -25.68 18.81
CA PHE A 398 -13.95 -24.32 18.89
C PHE A 398 -15.02 -24.11 17.83
N GLU A 399 -16.03 -23.34 18.18
CA GLU A 399 -17.10 -22.90 17.29
C GLU A 399 -17.58 -21.52 17.72
N ASP A 400 -17.74 -20.63 16.76
CA ASP A 400 -18.25 -19.28 16.98
C ASP A 400 -19.02 -18.80 15.74
N GLU A 401 -19.99 -17.93 15.95
CA GLU A 401 -20.69 -17.23 14.89
C GLU A 401 -20.12 -15.82 14.79
N ALA A 402 -19.51 -15.47 13.67
CA ALA A 402 -18.98 -14.15 13.39
C ALA A 402 -19.85 -13.43 12.36
N HIS A 403 -19.99 -12.13 12.50
CA HIS A 403 -20.71 -11.30 11.56
C HIS A 403 -19.76 -10.25 10.96
N THR A 404 -19.68 -10.16 9.63
CA THR A 404 -18.67 -9.38 8.91
C THR A 404 -19.07 -7.95 8.60
N ASP A 405 -20.01 -7.39 9.35
CA ASP A 405 -20.48 -6.02 9.15
C ASP A 405 -19.44 -4.94 9.53
N ILE A 406 -18.39 -5.28 10.30
CA ILE A 406 -17.45 -4.29 10.85
C ILE A 406 -15.96 -4.71 10.80
N SER A 407 -15.63 -6.00 10.71
CA SER A 407 -14.23 -6.44 10.80
C SER A 407 -13.95 -7.72 10.03
N TYR A 408 -13.01 -7.65 9.10
CA TYR A 408 -12.45 -8.80 8.39
C TYR A 408 -11.29 -9.46 9.16
N ILE A 409 -11.08 -9.09 10.42
CA ILE A 409 -10.03 -9.62 11.29
C ILE A 409 -10.70 -10.27 12.51
N TYR A 410 -10.48 -11.58 12.65
CA TYR A 410 -10.91 -12.35 13.79
C TYR A 410 -9.71 -12.69 14.68
N GLN A 411 -9.74 -12.23 15.94
CA GLN A 411 -8.67 -12.52 16.91
C GLN A 411 -9.08 -13.64 17.86
N LEU A 412 -8.27 -14.67 17.94
CA LEU A 412 -8.51 -15.82 18.78
C LEU A 412 -7.42 -15.96 19.86
N ASN A 413 -7.82 -16.12 21.10
CA ASN A 413 -6.91 -16.50 22.19
C ASN A 413 -6.78 -18.02 22.23
N ILE A 414 -5.57 -18.52 21.99
CA ILE A 414 -5.25 -19.95 21.90
C ILE A 414 -4.42 -20.46 23.07
N SER A 415 -4.14 -19.66 24.08
CA SER A 415 -3.29 -20.01 25.23
C SER A 415 -3.76 -21.24 26.02
N ASN A 416 -5.01 -21.64 25.88
CA ASN A 416 -5.60 -22.81 26.54
C ASN A 416 -5.67 -24.07 25.68
N TYR A 417 -5.18 -24.01 24.40
CA TYR A 417 -5.20 -25.16 23.52
C TYR A 417 -3.90 -25.95 23.63
N PRO A 418 -3.93 -27.28 23.53
CA PRO A 418 -2.73 -28.11 23.48
C PRO A 418 -1.81 -27.76 22.30
N GLU A 419 -0.51 -28.04 22.45
CA GLU A 419 0.45 -27.97 21.36
C GLU A 419 0.01 -28.91 20.20
N GLY A 420 0.11 -28.43 18.96
CA GLY A 420 -0.28 -29.22 17.80
C GLY A 420 -0.71 -28.40 16.59
N VAL A 421 -1.02 -29.10 15.51
CA VAL A 421 -1.52 -28.52 14.26
C VAL A 421 -3.06 -28.44 14.31
N TYR A 422 -3.61 -27.34 13.84
CA TYR A 422 -5.03 -27.05 13.83
C TYR A 422 -5.47 -26.53 12.47
N ALA A 423 -6.73 -26.76 12.12
CA ALA A 423 -7.38 -26.18 10.97
C ALA A 423 -8.48 -25.21 11.44
N PHE A 424 -8.50 -24.00 10.90
CA PHE A 424 -9.59 -23.06 11.02
C PHE A 424 -10.45 -23.12 9.76
N VAL A 425 -11.75 -23.21 9.93
CA VAL A 425 -12.73 -23.35 8.85
C VAL A 425 -13.79 -22.27 9.02
N ILE A 426 -14.11 -21.57 7.94
CA ILE A 426 -15.23 -20.63 7.86
C ILE A 426 -16.25 -21.20 6.86
N ASN A 427 -17.51 -21.27 7.26
CA ASN A 427 -18.63 -21.52 6.37
C ASN A 427 -19.46 -20.26 6.21
N SER A 428 -19.84 -19.96 4.98
CA SER A 428 -20.73 -18.84 4.64
C SER A 428 -21.61 -19.24 3.47
N ASP A 429 -22.56 -18.40 3.11
CA ASP A 429 -23.37 -18.56 1.90
C ASP A 429 -22.53 -18.54 0.61
N ALA A 430 -21.38 -17.87 0.62
CA ALA A 430 -20.42 -17.81 -0.50
C ALA A 430 -19.50 -19.05 -0.60
N GLY A 431 -19.56 -19.96 0.38
CA GLY A 431 -18.80 -21.21 0.41
C GLY A 431 -17.95 -21.41 1.65
N VAL A 432 -17.06 -22.40 1.57
CA VAL A 432 -16.17 -22.80 2.68
C VAL A 432 -14.76 -22.32 2.42
N ARG A 433 -14.15 -21.69 3.44
CA ARG A 433 -12.71 -21.33 3.43
C ARG A 433 -12.02 -22.03 4.59
N LYS A 434 -10.71 -22.28 4.44
CA LYS A 434 -9.93 -22.95 5.48
C LYS A 434 -8.48 -22.52 5.46
N GLY A 435 -7.87 -22.48 6.63
CA GLY A 435 -6.45 -22.28 6.84
C GLY A 435 -5.92 -23.20 7.95
N SER A 436 -4.62 -23.26 8.14
CA SER A 436 -4.00 -24.06 9.19
C SER A 436 -2.98 -23.24 9.99
N PHE A 437 -2.80 -23.61 11.25
CA PHE A 437 -1.83 -22.99 12.18
C PHE A 437 -1.29 -24.03 13.15
N MET A 438 -0.19 -23.68 13.82
CA MET A 438 0.43 -24.52 14.84
C MET A 438 0.46 -23.80 16.17
N ILE A 439 0.14 -24.52 17.25
CA ILE A 439 0.34 -24.09 18.63
C ILE A 439 1.59 -24.77 19.17
N GLU A 440 2.55 -23.99 19.71
CA GLU A 440 3.83 -24.44 20.25
C GLU A 440 3.86 -24.45 21.79
#